data_6efbded5b401bb711778f5ea90cbf083
#
_entry.id   6efbded5b401bb711778f5ea90cbf083
#
_cell.length_a   1.000
_cell.length_b   1.000
_cell.length_c   1.000
_cell.angle_alpha   90.00
_cell.angle_beta   90.00
_cell.angle_gamma   90.00
#
_symmetry.space_group_name_H-M   'P 1'
#
loop_
_entity.id
_entity.type
_entity.pdbx_description
1 polymer ?
#
loop_
_entity_poly.entity_id
_entity_poly.type
_entity_poly.pdbx_seq_one_letter_code
_entity_poly.pdbx_strand_id
1 'polypeptide(L)'
;MTRARGPAGLDHHHITGRAPLNEFLGEDFLLPDEASKRLYHEYAEGAPIIDYHCHLPPASIADNGRFQNLAQAWLGGDHYKWRAMRANGVPEADITGHPADYATFLAWARTMPMLVGNPLYHWTHLELRRYFGVKEVLSPATAPAIWEACNARIAGPGFGARELLESMNVVAVC
;
A
#
# COMPACT_ATOMS: atom_id res chain seq x y z
N MET A 1 32.69 -28.93 -57.74
CA MET A 1 31.51 -28.05 -57.70
C MET A 1 30.75 -28.32 -56.40
N THR A 2 31.05 -27.56 -55.39
CA THR A 2 30.54 -27.72 -54.02
C THR A 2 29.47 -26.62 -53.77
N ARG A 3 28.24 -27.01 -53.60
CA ARG A 3 27.14 -26.08 -53.29
C ARG A 3 27.20 -25.67 -51.84
N ALA A 4 27.33 -24.37 -51.56
CA ALA A 4 27.21 -23.77 -50.25
C ALA A 4 25.76 -23.80 -49.78
N ARG A 5 25.50 -24.28 -48.54
CA ARG A 5 24.22 -24.15 -47.84
C ARG A 5 24.16 -22.75 -47.24
N GLY A 6 23.09 -22.03 -47.57
CA GLY A 6 22.76 -20.74 -46.94
C GLY A 6 22.34 -20.91 -45.49
N PRO A 7 22.40 -19.84 -44.68
CA PRO A 7 22.07 -19.90 -43.25
C PRO A 7 20.57 -20.11 -43.05
N ALA A 8 20.23 -20.97 -42.09
CA ALA A 8 18.87 -21.22 -41.65
C ALA A 8 18.26 -19.93 -41.06
N GLY A 9 17.07 -19.57 -41.57
CA GLY A 9 16.34 -18.45 -41.05
C GLY A 9 15.97 -18.68 -39.59
N LEU A 10 16.23 -17.67 -38.76
CA LEU A 10 15.73 -17.60 -37.40
C LEU A 10 14.22 -17.33 -37.49
N ASP A 11 13.40 -18.32 -37.15
CA ASP A 11 11.99 -18.16 -36.94
C ASP A 11 11.76 -17.18 -35.79
N HIS A 12 11.37 -15.97 -36.11
CA HIS A 12 10.83 -15.04 -35.13
C HIS A 12 9.46 -15.58 -34.68
N HIS A 13 9.46 -16.33 -33.58
CA HIS A 13 8.23 -16.60 -32.87
C HIS A 13 7.63 -15.26 -32.44
N HIS A 14 6.60 -14.82 -33.18
CA HIS A 14 5.71 -13.77 -32.73
C HIS A 14 5.07 -14.23 -31.42
N ILE A 15 5.54 -13.65 -30.31
CA ILE A 15 4.83 -13.72 -29.02
C ILE A 15 3.58 -12.84 -29.16
N THR A 16 2.57 -13.36 -29.87
CA THR A 16 1.24 -12.78 -29.93
C THR A 16 0.41 -13.40 -28.82
N GLY A 17 0.50 -12.81 -27.66
CA GLY A 17 -0.27 -13.22 -26.49
C GLY A 17 0.25 -12.51 -25.27
N ARG A 18 0.17 -11.17 -25.28
CA ARG A 18 0.37 -10.41 -24.06
C ARG A 18 -0.80 -10.79 -23.14
N ALA A 19 -0.55 -11.60 -22.11
CA ALA A 19 -1.51 -11.78 -21.05
C ALA A 19 -2.03 -10.40 -20.61
N PRO A 20 -3.32 -10.23 -20.34
CA PRO A 20 -3.84 -8.96 -19.86
C PRO A 20 -2.98 -8.55 -18.67
N LEU A 21 -2.49 -7.31 -18.68
CA LEU A 21 -1.75 -6.77 -17.54
C LEU A 21 -2.71 -6.84 -16.35
N ASN A 22 -2.33 -7.59 -15.32
CA ASN A 22 -3.08 -7.59 -14.09
C ASN A 22 -3.23 -6.16 -13.59
N GLU A 23 -4.42 -5.80 -13.13
CA GLU A 23 -4.66 -4.50 -12.49
C GLU A 23 -3.66 -4.33 -11.35
N PHE A 24 -3.02 -3.15 -11.27
CA PHE A 24 -2.13 -2.83 -10.16
C PHE A 24 -2.87 -3.00 -8.83
N LEU A 25 -2.38 -3.86 -7.96
CA LEU A 25 -3.02 -4.25 -6.69
C LEU A 25 -4.44 -4.80 -6.88
N GLY A 26 -4.68 -5.56 -7.96
CA GLY A 26 -5.92 -6.30 -8.16
C GLY A 26 -6.17 -7.33 -7.05
N GLU A 27 -7.31 -7.99 -7.10
CA GLU A 27 -7.70 -9.00 -6.10
C GLU A 27 -6.71 -10.16 -6.01
N ASP A 28 -6.09 -10.51 -7.15
CA ASP A 28 -5.07 -11.56 -7.25
C ASP A 28 -3.62 -11.01 -7.04
N PHE A 29 -3.45 -9.84 -6.46
CA PHE A 29 -2.12 -9.31 -6.19
C PHE A 29 -1.33 -10.26 -5.29
N LEU A 30 -0.11 -10.62 -5.71
CA LEU A 30 0.76 -11.63 -5.10
C LEU A 30 0.24 -13.08 -5.17
N LEU A 31 -0.79 -13.36 -5.95
CA LEU A 31 -1.30 -14.71 -6.18
C LEU A 31 -0.93 -15.15 -7.61
N PRO A 32 0.25 -15.76 -7.82
CA PRO A 32 0.82 -15.97 -9.16
C PRO A 32 0.16 -17.09 -9.95
N ASP A 33 -0.53 -18.02 -9.27
CA ASP A 33 -1.11 -19.21 -9.89
C ASP A 33 -2.48 -19.57 -9.32
N GLU A 34 -3.19 -20.47 -9.97
CA GLU A 34 -4.55 -20.90 -9.59
C GLU A 34 -4.59 -21.59 -8.22
N ALA A 35 -3.52 -22.24 -7.80
CA ALA A 35 -3.46 -22.88 -6.49
C ALA A 35 -3.38 -21.83 -5.37
N SER A 36 -2.54 -20.81 -5.53
CA SER A 36 -2.44 -19.69 -4.57
C SER A 36 -3.72 -18.87 -4.51
N LYS A 37 -4.36 -18.59 -5.65
CA LYS A 37 -5.67 -17.91 -5.69
C LYS A 37 -6.74 -18.70 -4.94
N ARG A 38 -6.83 -19.98 -5.24
CA ARG A 38 -7.79 -20.85 -4.57
C ARG A 38 -7.56 -20.94 -3.07
N LEU A 39 -6.31 -21.14 -2.63
CA LEU A 39 -5.97 -21.19 -1.21
C LEU A 39 -6.29 -19.88 -0.49
N TYR A 40 -6.05 -18.75 -1.13
CA TYR A 40 -6.36 -17.46 -0.55
C TYR A 40 -7.87 -17.22 -0.50
N HIS A 41 -8.55 -17.22 -1.63
CA HIS A 41 -9.96 -16.82 -1.73
C HIS A 41 -10.93 -17.80 -1.05
N GLU A 42 -10.64 -19.11 -1.11
CA GLU A 42 -11.54 -20.11 -0.49
C GLU A 42 -11.29 -20.30 1.03
N TYR A 43 -10.06 -20.05 1.52
CA TYR A 43 -9.70 -20.42 2.89
C TYR A 43 -9.10 -19.30 3.72
N ALA A 44 -8.21 -18.45 3.15
CA ALA A 44 -7.44 -17.51 3.94
C ALA A 44 -8.09 -16.12 4.06
N GLU A 45 -8.75 -15.64 3.01
CA GLU A 45 -9.27 -14.27 2.92
C GLU A 45 -10.28 -13.95 4.03
N GLY A 46 -11.16 -14.90 4.36
CA GLY A 46 -12.16 -14.76 5.41
C GLY A 46 -11.70 -15.21 6.80
N ALA A 47 -10.46 -15.69 6.94
CA ALA A 47 -9.97 -16.18 8.22
C ALA A 47 -9.76 -15.03 9.22
N PRO A 48 -10.02 -15.25 10.53
CA PRO A 48 -9.74 -14.25 11.55
C PRO A 48 -8.23 -14.01 11.69
N ILE A 49 -7.84 -12.75 11.93
CA ILE A 49 -6.46 -12.36 12.10
C ILE A 49 -6.12 -12.30 13.58
N ILE A 50 -5.04 -12.99 13.95
CA ILE A 50 -4.35 -12.79 15.23
C ILE A 50 -3.08 -12.00 14.91
N ASP A 51 -3.06 -10.72 15.28
CA ASP A 51 -1.89 -9.87 15.12
C ASP A 51 -0.96 -10.08 16.31
N TYR A 52 0.03 -10.94 16.13
CA TYR A 52 0.96 -11.34 17.19
C TYR A 52 2.04 -10.28 17.48
N HIS A 53 2.11 -9.23 16.69
CA HIS A 53 3.05 -8.12 16.88
C HIS A 53 2.49 -6.84 16.29
N CYS A 54 2.06 -5.91 17.13
CA CYS A 54 1.60 -4.61 16.68
C CYS A 54 2.20 -3.48 17.52
N HIS A 55 2.15 -2.25 16.96
CA HIS A 55 2.61 -1.05 17.66
C HIS A 55 1.44 -0.11 18.03
N LEU A 56 0.20 -0.59 17.90
CA LEU A 56 -0.97 0.19 18.29
C LEU A 56 -1.04 0.27 19.82
N PRO A 57 -0.99 1.47 20.43
CA PRO A 57 -1.06 1.61 21.87
C PRO A 57 -2.37 1.00 22.42
N PRO A 58 -2.33 0.17 23.47
CA PRO A 58 -3.54 -0.40 24.07
C PRO A 58 -4.60 0.63 24.45
N ALA A 59 -4.19 1.81 24.90
CA ALA A 59 -5.11 2.92 25.19
C ALA A 59 -5.90 3.34 23.95
N SER A 60 -5.30 3.36 22.77
CA SER A 60 -6.01 3.69 21.52
C SER A 60 -7.13 2.70 21.23
N ILE A 61 -6.95 1.43 21.55
CA ILE A 61 -7.99 0.41 21.42
C ILE A 61 -9.07 0.58 22.50
N ALA A 62 -8.65 0.75 23.76
CA ALA A 62 -9.56 0.90 24.90
C ALA A 62 -10.49 2.11 24.74
N ASP A 63 -9.94 3.24 24.30
CA ASP A 63 -10.66 4.50 24.13
C ASP A 63 -11.34 4.64 22.76
N ASN A 64 -11.20 3.64 21.89
CA ASN A 64 -11.61 3.73 20.48
C ASN A 64 -11.04 5.00 19.80
N GLY A 65 -9.75 5.25 20.02
CA GLY A 65 -9.06 6.45 19.56
C GLY A 65 -9.20 6.66 18.05
N ARG A 66 -9.30 7.91 17.64
CA ARG A 66 -9.45 8.29 16.22
C ARG A 66 -8.29 9.15 15.77
N PHE A 67 -7.84 8.92 14.55
CA PHE A 67 -6.90 9.82 13.89
C PHE A 67 -7.64 11.07 13.41
N GLN A 68 -6.98 12.23 13.46
CA GLN A 68 -7.56 13.47 12.97
C GLN A 68 -7.42 13.59 11.44
N ASN A 69 -6.41 12.94 10.87
CA ASN A 69 -6.11 12.97 9.44
C ASN A 69 -5.18 11.83 9.03
N LEU A 70 -4.96 11.73 7.73
CA LEU A 70 -4.15 10.67 7.11
C LEU A 70 -2.67 10.72 7.54
N ALA A 71 -2.11 11.90 7.76
CA ALA A 71 -0.71 12.01 8.20
C ALA A 71 -0.53 11.43 9.61
N GLN A 72 -1.45 11.70 10.52
CA GLN A 72 -1.41 11.10 11.86
C GLN A 72 -1.57 9.59 11.81
N ALA A 73 -2.48 9.08 10.95
CA ALA A 73 -2.68 7.64 10.80
C ALA A 73 -1.44 6.93 10.23
N TRP A 74 -0.77 7.55 9.28
CA TRP A 74 0.33 6.91 8.55
C TRP A 74 1.72 7.24 9.07
N LEU A 75 1.92 8.44 9.57
CA LEU A 75 3.25 9.01 9.83
C LEU A 75 3.46 9.36 11.30
N GLY A 76 2.41 9.29 12.12
CA GLY A 76 2.49 9.65 13.53
C GLY A 76 3.43 8.78 14.39
N GLY A 77 3.68 7.53 13.96
CA GLY A 77 4.51 6.58 14.70
C GLY A 77 5.29 5.59 13.84
N ASP A 78 5.16 5.65 12.53
CA ASP A 78 5.76 4.66 11.61
C ASP A 78 7.20 5.02 11.27
N HIS A 79 8.13 4.50 12.05
CA HIS A 79 9.56 4.70 11.83
C HIS A 79 10.11 4.03 10.56
N TYR A 80 9.40 3.10 9.92
CA TYR A 80 9.77 2.55 8.62
C TYR A 80 9.52 3.58 7.51
N LYS A 81 8.37 4.26 7.54
CA LYS A 81 8.07 5.36 6.62
C LYS A 81 9.05 6.53 6.84
N TRP A 82 9.33 6.89 8.09
CA TRP A 82 10.34 7.93 8.39
C TRP A 82 11.71 7.58 7.83
N ARG A 83 12.13 6.31 7.95
CA ARG A 83 13.41 5.84 7.38
C ARG A 83 13.44 5.98 5.86
N ALA A 84 12.34 5.61 5.19
CA ALA A 84 12.22 5.77 3.74
C ALA A 84 12.29 7.25 3.31
N MET A 85 11.62 8.14 4.06
CA MET A 85 11.69 9.58 3.81
C MET A 85 13.12 10.12 3.98
N ARG A 86 13.83 9.73 5.04
CA ARG A 86 15.24 10.09 5.25
C ARG A 86 16.14 9.60 4.13
N ALA A 87 15.97 8.34 3.72
CA ALA A 87 16.73 7.75 2.61
C ALA A 87 16.49 8.49 1.28
N ASN A 88 15.32 9.10 1.13
CA ASN A 88 14.97 9.94 -0.02
C ASN A 88 15.37 11.42 0.16
N GLY A 89 16.12 11.77 1.19
CA GLY A 89 16.64 13.12 1.41
C GLY A 89 15.65 14.12 1.99
N VAL A 90 14.54 13.65 2.58
CA VAL A 90 13.60 14.53 3.29
C VAL A 90 14.26 15.03 4.57
N PRO A 91 14.29 16.38 4.81
CA PRO A 91 14.85 16.93 6.04
C PRO A 91 14.12 16.42 7.29
N GLU A 92 14.85 16.19 8.37
CA GLU A 92 14.29 15.70 9.64
C GLU A 92 13.19 16.62 10.20
N ALA A 93 13.33 17.94 9.97
CA ALA A 93 12.34 18.93 10.35
C ALA A 93 10.95 18.66 9.73
N ASP A 94 10.91 18.06 8.54
CA ASP A 94 9.67 17.72 7.80
C ASP A 94 9.14 16.32 8.15
N ILE A 95 9.88 15.55 8.98
CA ILE A 95 9.50 14.19 9.40
C ILE A 95 9.04 14.18 10.85
N THR A 96 9.94 14.50 11.78
CA THR A 96 9.70 14.45 13.24
C THR A 96 9.83 15.81 13.93
N GLY A 97 10.17 16.87 13.17
CA GLY A 97 10.31 18.23 13.67
C GLY A 97 8.99 18.96 13.94
N HIS A 98 7.88 18.23 14.03
CA HIS A 98 6.52 18.76 14.20
C HIS A 98 6.05 19.71 13.09
N PRO A 99 6.23 19.36 11.81
CA PRO A 99 5.66 20.13 10.72
C PRO A 99 4.12 20.03 10.74
N ALA A 100 3.46 20.88 9.99
CA ALA A 100 2.03 20.72 9.75
C ALA A 100 1.75 19.37 9.09
N ASP A 101 0.71 18.66 9.52
CA ASP A 101 0.35 17.30 9.07
C ASP A 101 0.32 17.16 7.54
N TYR A 102 -0.24 18.15 6.86
CA TYR A 102 -0.26 18.15 5.38
C TYR A 102 1.14 18.28 4.76
N ALA A 103 2.05 19.02 5.38
CA ALA A 103 3.43 19.12 4.90
C ALA A 103 4.17 17.79 5.01
N THR A 104 3.99 17.07 6.12
CA THR A 104 4.53 15.72 6.30
C THR A 104 3.94 14.74 5.28
N PHE A 105 2.63 14.80 5.05
CA PHE A 105 1.98 13.99 4.02
C PHE A 105 2.51 14.28 2.61
N LEU A 106 2.72 15.55 2.25
CA LEU A 106 3.32 15.92 0.97
C LEU A 106 4.77 15.42 0.84
N ALA A 107 5.54 15.42 1.92
CA ALA A 107 6.89 14.85 1.93
C ALA A 107 6.84 13.33 1.68
N TRP A 108 5.87 12.63 2.28
CA TRP A 108 5.60 11.23 1.97
C TRP A 108 5.19 11.03 0.51
N ALA A 109 4.28 11.85 -0.01
CA ALA A 109 3.85 11.77 -1.41
C ALA A 109 5.00 11.99 -2.41
N ARG A 110 5.97 12.85 -2.08
CA ARG A 110 7.20 13.01 -2.87
C ARG A 110 8.12 11.80 -2.80
N THR A 111 8.11 11.09 -1.69
CA THR A 111 8.92 9.88 -1.48
C THR A 111 8.35 8.68 -2.25
N MET A 112 7.05 8.58 -2.40
CA MET A 112 6.36 7.41 -2.98
C MET A 112 6.89 6.96 -4.35
N PRO A 113 7.09 7.83 -5.36
CA PRO A 113 7.59 7.41 -6.67
C PRO A 113 8.98 6.75 -6.61
N MET A 114 9.76 7.04 -5.58
CA MET A 114 11.10 6.47 -5.37
C MET A 114 11.07 5.09 -4.69
N LEU A 115 9.90 4.66 -4.24
CA LEU A 115 9.71 3.40 -3.51
C LEU A 115 9.15 2.26 -4.38
N VAL A 116 9.10 2.42 -5.69
CA VAL A 116 8.67 1.34 -6.59
C VAL A 116 9.54 0.09 -6.35
N GLY A 117 8.89 -1.05 -6.06
CA GLY A 117 9.58 -2.29 -5.67
C GLY A 117 9.83 -2.46 -4.17
N ASN A 118 9.58 -1.43 -3.36
CA ASN A 118 9.61 -1.53 -1.91
C ASN A 118 8.22 -1.92 -1.37
N PRO A 119 8.10 -2.79 -0.35
CA PRO A 119 6.81 -3.12 0.26
C PRO A 119 5.97 -1.91 0.70
N LEU A 120 6.59 -0.83 1.19
CA LEU A 120 5.88 0.39 1.58
C LEU A 120 5.08 1.01 0.43
N TYR A 121 5.57 0.88 -0.82
CA TYR A 121 4.83 1.32 -2.00
C TYR A 121 3.51 0.54 -2.16
N HIS A 122 3.59 -0.79 -2.07
CA HIS A 122 2.42 -1.65 -2.18
C HIS A 122 1.44 -1.44 -1.02
N TRP A 123 1.94 -1.41 0.22
CA TRP A 123 1.10 -1.26 1.42
C TRP A 123 0.35 0.07 1.41
N THR A 124 1.02 1.18 1.10
CA THR A 124 0.37 2.49 0.99
C THR A 124 -0.81 2.45 0.00
N HIS A 125 -0.61 1.86 -1.18
CA HIS A 125 -1.66 1.80 -2.20
C HIS A 125 -2.73 0.74 -1.91
N LEU A 126 -2.39 -0.36 -1.21
CA LEU A 126 -3.38 -1.31 -0.71
C LEU A 126 -4.28 -0.67 0.34
N GLU A 127 -3.72 0.11 1.26
CA GLU A 127 -4.48 0.87 2.26
C GLU A 127 -5.41 1.89 1.60
N LEU A 128 -4.92 2.67 0.63
CA LEU A 128 -5.72 3.61 -0.14
C LEU A 128 -6.91 2.92 -0.80
N ARG A 129 -6.67 1.79 -1.44
CA ARG A 129 -7.71 1.03 -2.13
C ARG A 129 -8.73 0.42 -1.16
N ARG A 130 -8.27 -0.29 -0.13
CA ARG A 130 -9.13 -1.10 0.75
C ARG A 130 -9.96 -0.27 1.72
N TYR A 131 -9.35 0.75 2.32
CA TYR A 131 -10.00 1.51 3.39
C TYR A 131 -10.57 2.85 2.93
N PHE A 132 -9.99 3.43 1.89
CA PHE A 132 -10.40 4.75 1.40
C PHE A 132 -11.11 4.71 0.04
N GLY A 133 -11.06 3.58 -0.68
CA GLY A 133 -11.64 3.46 -2.02
C GLY A 133 -10.89 4.25 -3.10
N VAL A 134 -9.65 4.66 -2.82
CA VAL A 134 -8.80 5.42 -3.72
C VAL A 134 -7.94 4.47 -4.55
N LYS A 135 -8.06 4.55 -5.87
CA LYS A 135 -7.30 3.72 -6.82
C LYS A 135 -6.11 4.45 -7.44
N GLU A 136 -6.08 5.76 -7.31
CA GLU A 136 -5.01 6.60 -7.83
C GLU A 136 -3.70 6.33 -7.10
N VAL A 137 -2.61 6.34 -7.86
CA VAL A 137 -1.25 6.21 -7.31
C VAL A 137 -0.87 7.50 -6.61
N LEU A 138 -0.36 7.39 -5.37
CA LEU A 138 0.09 8.53 -4.59
C LEU A 138 1.37 9.12 -5.21
N SER A 139 1.30 10.39 -5.52
CA SER A 139 2.39 11.21 -6.06
C SER A 139 2.18 12.66 -5.65
N PRO A 140 3.13 13.56 -5.85
CA PRO A 140 2.92 14.99 -5.62
C PRO A 140 1.71 15.57 -6.37
N ALA A 141 1.43 15.05 -7.56
CA ALA A 141 0.33 15.53 -8.40
C ALA A 141 -1.05 15.09 -7.88
N THR A 142 -1.16 13.87 -7.33
CA THR A 142 -2.40 13.29 -6.83
C THR A 142 -2.63 13.55 -5.34
N ALA A 143 -1.59 13.95 -4.62
CA ALA A 143 -1.62 14.13 -3.17
C ALA A 143 -2.77 15.04 -2.67
N PRO A 144 -3.07 16.20 -3.26
CA PRO A 144 -4.15 17.04 -2.76
C PRO A 144 -5.51 16.33 -2.78
N ALA A 145 -5.86 15.69 -3.89
CA ALA A 145 -7.13 14.98 -4.03
C ALA A 145 -7.21 13.76 -3.08
N ILE A 146 -6.12 13.01 -2.93
CA ILE A 146 -6.04 11.88 -2.01
C ILE A 146 -6.18 12.34 -0.56
N TRP A 147 -5.52 13.45 -0.19
CA TRP A 147 -5.65 14.03 1.14
C TRP A 147 -7.09 14.35 1.50
N GLU A 148 -7.79 15.05 0.64
CA GLU A 148 -9.19 15.43 0.85
C GLU A 148 -10.09 14.19 0.96
N ALA A 149 -9.97 13.26 0.02
CA ALA A 149 -10.79 12.05 0.02
C ALA A 149 -10.57 11.19 1.27
N CYS A 150 -9.31 10.95 1.67
CA CYS A 150 -8.99 10.14 2.84
C CYS A 150 -9.42 10.83 4.14
N ASN A 151 -9.21 12.13 4.28
CA ASN A 151 -9.62 12.84 5.50
C ASN A 151 -11.14 12.92 5.64
N ALA A 152 -11.87 13.04 4.55
CA ALA A 152 -13.33 12.95 4.58
C ALA A 152 -13.80 11.58 5.11
N ARG A 153 -13.09 10.50 4.75
CA ARG A 153 -13.38 9.14 5.27
C ARG A 153 -13.00 9.01 6.76
N ILE A 154 -11.84 9.51 7.17
CA ILE A 154 -11.37 9.49 8.58
C ILE A 154 -12.34 10.25 9.49
N ALA A 155 -12.87 11.37 9.03
CA ALA A 155 -13.85 12.14 9.79
C ALA A 155 -15.22 11.43 9.93
N GLY A 156 -15.52 10.48 9.05
CA GLY A 156 -16.77 9.72 9.04
C GLY A 156 -16.79 8.58 10.09
N PRO A 157 -17.87 7.80 10.16
CA PRO A 157 -17.95 6.61 11.01
C PRO A 157 -17.05 5.50 10.52
N GLY A 158 -16.70 4.54 11.40
CA GLY A 158 -15.94 3.35 11.05
C GLY A 158 -14.42 3.53 11.04
N PHE A 159 -13.90 4.65 11.55
CA PHE A 159 -12.46 4.96 11.61
C PHE A 159 -11.93 5.14 13.05
N GLY A 160 -12.62 4.63 14.05
CA GLY A 160 -12.06 4.41 15.37
C GLY A 160 -11.17 3.16 15.40
N ALA A 161 -10.23 3.08 16.34
CA ALA A 161 -9.28 1.97 16.41
C ALA A 161 -9.96 0.60 16.48
N ARG A 162 -11.00 0.44 17.31
CA ARG A 162 -11.77 -0.81 17.40
C ARG A 162 -12.53 -1.11 16.11
N GLU A 163 -13.18 -0.11 15.54
CA GLU A 163 -13.94 -0.23 14.30
C GLU A 163 -13.06 -0.68 13.13
N LEU A 164 -11.83 -0.16 13.05
CA LEU A 164 -10.84 -0.57 12.05
C LEU A 164 -10.40 -2.02 12.27
N LEU A 165 -10.06 -2.41 13.50
CA LEU A 165 -9.67 -3.79 13.82
C LEU A 165 -10.80 -4.78 13.49
N GLU A 166 -12.04 -4.45 13.84
CA GLU A 166 -13.23 -5.25 13.52
C GLU A 166 -13.42 -5.36 11.99
N SER A 167 -13.28 -4.25 11.25
CA SER A 167 -13.39 -4.26 9.79
C SER A 167 -12.32 -5.09 9.08
N MET A 168 -11.17 -5.29 9.72
CA MET A 168 -10.07 -6.12 9.26
C MET A 168 -10.18 -7.58 9.72
N ASN A 169 -11.26 -7.95 10.44
CA ASN A 169 -11.41 -9.26 11.08
C ASN A 169 -10.27 -9.62 12.04
N VAL A 170 -9.72 -8.63 12.75
CA VAL A 170 -8.69 -8.83 13.78
C VAL A 170 -9.39 -9.21 15.09
N VAL A 171 -9.10 -10.42 15.59
CA VAL A 171 -9.74 -10.97 16.82
C VAL A 171 -8.84 -10.87 18.04
N ALA A 172 -7.55 -10.70 17.83
CA ALA A 172 -6.58 -10.50 18.92
C ALA A 172 -5.38 -9.68 18.42
N VAL A 173 -4.84 -8.85 19.31
CA VAL A 173 -3.57 -8.11 19.13
C VAL A 173 -2.67 -8.35 20.34
N CYS A 174 -1.33 -8.42 20.10
CA CYS A 174 -0.33 -8.61 21.15
C CYS A 174 0.67 -7.47 21.20
#